data_3c04c551153dd464d7c07093b7394218
#
_entry.id   3c04c551153dd464d7c07093b7394218
#
_cell.length_a   1.000
_cell.length_b   1.000
_cell.length_c   1.000
_cell.angle_alpha   90.00
_cell.angle_beta   90.00
_cell.angle_gamma   90.00
#
_symmetry.space_group_name_H-M   'P 1'
#
loop_
_entity.id
_entity.type
_entity.pdbx_description
1 polymer ?
#
loop_
_entity_poly.entity_id
_entity_poly.type
_entity_poly.pdbx_seq_one_letter_code
_entity_poly.pdbx_strand_id
1 'polypeptide(L)'
;MITYDLIGNTSLVLLEHYSDDKVKIYAKLEQWNPGGSVKDRLGKYLVEKAIQEGRVRAGQTIVEATAGNTGIGLAIAANRHHLKCKIFAPYGFSEEKINIMIALGADVSRTSQSEGMHGAQLAARSYAEKYGAVYMNQFESEHNPDTYFHTLGPELTSALQQIDYFVAGIGSGGTFTGTARYLKQHHVQCYAVEPEGSVLNEGPAHAHDTEGIGSEKWPIFLERRLVDGIFTIKDQDAFRNVKSLAINEGLLVGSSSGAALQGALNLKAQLSEGTIVVVFPDGSDRYMSKQIFNYEENDYE
;
A
#
# COMPACT_ATOMS: atom_id res chain seq x y z
N MET A 1 4.85 9.92 24.40
CA MET A 1 4.46 9.42 23.04
C MET A 1 4.64 10.58 22.07
N ILE A 2 5.33 10.35 20.96
CA ILE A 2 5.48 11.32 19.86
C ILE A 2 4.72 10.79 18.64
N THR A 3 4.43 11.67 17.66
CA THR A 3 3.65 11.29 16.47
C THR A 3 4.22 10.08 15.73
N TYR A 4 5.54 9.96 15.67
CA TYR A 4 6.23 8.83 15.04
C TYR A 4 5.94 7.47 15.71
N ASP A 5 5.65 7.47 17.02
CA ASP A 5 5.31 6.26 17.78
C ASP A 5 3.89 5.74 17.46
N LEU A 6 3.07 6.57 16.79
CA LEU A 6 1.73 6.19 16.35
C LEU A 6 1.72 5.36 15.06
N ILE A 7 2.88 5.21 14.39
CA ILE A 7 2.99 4.38 13.20
C ILE A 7 2.81 2.91 13.58
N GLY A 8 1.81 2.27 13.00
CA GLY A 8 1.39 0.92 13.34
C GLY A 8 0.29 0.90 14.40
N ASN A 9 -0.06 -0.28 14.88
CA ASN A 9 -1.16 -0.52 15.83
C ASN A 9 -2.48 0.16 15.40
N THR A 10 -2.72 0.20 14.10
CA THR A 10 -3.94 0.77 13.53
C THR A 10 -5.15 -0.07 13.90
N SER A 11 -6.33 0.54 13.88
CA SER A 11 -7.54 -0.19 14.26
C SER A 11 -7.92 -1.27 13.26
N LEU A 12 -8.47 -2.33 13.78
CA LEU A 12 -9.13 -3.41 13.06
C LEU A 12 -10.63 -3.34 13.41
N VAL A 13 -11.49 -3.08 12.43
CA VAL A 13 -12.92 -2.85 12.64
C VAL A 13 -13.76 -3.89 11.89
N LEU A 14 -14.85 -4.33 12.51
CA LEU A 14 -15.85 -5.15 11.84
C LEU A 14 -16.64 -4.28 10.85
N LEU A 15 -16.73 -4.70 9.59
CA LEU A 15 -17.61 -4.10 8.60
C LEU A 15 -19.01 -4.70 8.74
N GLU A 16 -19.87 -4.06 9.55
CA GLU A 16 -21.18 -4.61 9.91
C GLU A 16 -22.09 -4.81 8.70
N HIS A 17 -22.10 -3.82 7.79
CA HIS A 17 -22.92 -3.86 6.58
C HIS A 17 -22.54 -5.03 5.65
N TYR A 18 -21.28 -5.44 5.64
CA TYR A 18 -20.74 -6.47 4.74
C TYR A 18 -20.60 -7.85 5.41
N SER A 19 -20.86 -7.94 6.71
CA SER A 19 -20.79 -9.17 7.51
C SER A 19 -22.19 -9.78 7.66
N ASP A 20 -22.22 -11.08 7.98
CA ASP A 20 -23.43 -11.78 8.40
C ASP A 20 -23.11 -12.74 9.55
N ASP A 21 -24.04 -13.61 9.96
CA ASP A 21 -23.83 -14.50 11.10
C ASP A 21 -22.75 -15.55 10.85
N LYS A 22 -22.47 -15.90 9.60
CA LYS A 22 -21.54 -16.95 9.21
C LYS A 22 -20.18 -16.43 8.81
N VAL A 23 -20.13 -15.33 8.05
CA VAL A 23 -18.88 -14.76 7.55
C VAL A 23 -18.73 -13.33 8.04
N LYS A 24 -17.66 -13.09 8.78
CA LYS A 24 -17.28 -11.77 9.30
C LYS A 24 -16.16 -11.15 8.45
N ILE A 25 -16.28 -9.88 8.10
CA ILE A 25 -15.25 -9.12 7.39
C ILE A 25 -14.73 -8.02 8.30
N TYR A 26 -13.44 -8.06 8.61
CA TYR A 26 -12.75 -7.02 9.38
C TYR A 26 -11.82 -6.23 8.48
N ALA A 27 -11.86 -4.91 8.56
CA ALA A 27 -10.97 -4.02 7.84
C ALA A 27 -9.83 -3.51 8.74
N LYS A 28 -8.60 -3.66 8.30
CA LYS A 28 -7.42 -3.05 8.92
C LYS A 28 -7.21 -1.66 8.34
N LEU A 29 -7.43 -0.62 9.15
CA LEU A 29 -7.53 0.78 8.72
C LEU A 29 -6.15 1.45 8.73
N GLU A 30 -5.37 1.28 7.67
CA GLU A 30 -4.02 1.82 7.56
C GLU A 30 -3.97 3.32 7.28
N GLN A 31 -5.07 3.95 6.86
CA GLN A 31 -5.18 5.40 6.77
C GLN A 31 -5.03 6.11 8.13
N TRP A 32 -5.11 5.40 9.25
CA TRP A 32 -4.94 5.97 10.59
C TRP A 32 -3.48 6.03 11.07
N ASN A 33 -2.53 5.61 10.24
CA ASN A 33 -1.14 5.98 10.44
C ASN A 33 -0.96 7.52 10.32
N PRO A 34 0.02 8.14 10.95
CA PRO A 34 0.23 9.60 10.92
C PRO A 34 0.34 10.22 9.53
N GLY A 35 0.97 9.55 8.59
CA GLY A 35 1.06 9.96 7.18
C GLY A 35 -0.12 9.49 6.34
N GLY A 36 -1.09 8.79 6.96
CA GLY A 36 -2.35 8.40 6.37
C GLY A 36 -2.28 7.16 5.48
N SER A 37 -1.27 6.30 5.64
CA SER A 37 -1.22 5.07 4.85
C SER A 37 -0.38 3.93 5.46
N VAL A 38 -0.56 2.74 4.92
CA VAL A 38 0.24 1.55 5.21
C VAL A 38 1.75 1.74 4.96
N LYS A 39 2.13 2.72 4.15
CA LYS A 39 3.52 2.99 3.79
C LYS A 39 4.30 3.76 4.86
N ASP A 40 3.65 4.30 5.86
CA ASP A 40 4.32 4.86 7.04
C ASP A 40 5.15 3.78 7.74
N ARG A 41 4.59 2.56 7.83
CA ARG A 41 5.32 1.38 8.33
C ARG A 41 6.59 1.11 7.53
N LEU A 42 6.47 1.13 6.21
CA LEU A 42 7.58 0.90 5.30
C LEU A 42 8.65 1.98 5.45
N GLY A 43 8.26 3.26 5.43
CA GLY A 43 9.19 4.38 5.60
C GLY A 43 9.97 4.29 6.91
N LYS A 44 9.25 4.02 8.02
CA LYS A 44 9.86 3.81 9.34
C LYS A 44 10.87 2.66 9.30
N TYR A 45 10.46 1.49 8.86
CA TYR A 45 11.29 0.28 8.90
C TYR A 45 12.53 0.39 8.01
N LEU A 46 12.37 0.89 6.77
CA LEU A 46 13.48 1.06 5.83
C LEU A 46 14.54 2.02 6.38
N VAL A 47 14.12 3.16 6.94
CA VAL A 47 15.05 4.16 7.49
C VAL A 47 15.75 3.64 8.74
N GLU A 48 15.01 3.04 9.66
CA GLU A 48 15.59 2.49 10.90
C GLU A 48 16.56 1.34 10.59
N LYS A 49 16.26 0.48 9.62
CA LYS A 49 17.19 -0.58 9.16
C LYS A 49 18.43 0.01 8.50
N ALA A 50 18.28 1.02 7.65
CA ALA A 50 19.43 1.67 7.03
C ALA A 50 20.37 2.32 8.07
N ILE A 51 19.81 2.88 9.15
CA ILE A 51 20.60 3.42 10.27
C ILE A 51 21.28 2.30 11.06
N GLN A 52 20.55 1.24 11.43
CA GLN A 52 21.09 0.09 12.15
C GLN A 52 22.25 -0.59 11.41
N GLU A 53 22.15 -0.69 10.08
CA GLU A 53 23.17 -1.25 9.19
C GLU A 53 24.31 -0.28 8.89
N GLY A 54 24.27 0.94 9.42
CA GLY A 54 25.31 1.96 9.21
C GLY A 54 25.32 2.54 7.79
N ARG A 55 24.31 2.29 6.97
CA ARG A 55 24.20 2.78 5.59
C ARG A 55 23.89 4.28 5.52
N VAL A 56 23.17 4.80 6.52
CA VAL A 56 22.82 6.22 6.60
C VAL A 56 22.94 6.73 8.03
N ARG A 57 23.30 8.01 8.20
CA ARG A 57 23.37 8.70 9.49
C ARG A 57 22.86 10.14 9.36
N ALA A 58 22.51 10.77 10.50
CA ALA A 58 21.98 12.13 10.55
C ALA A 58 22.74 13.11 9.63
N GLY A 59 22.00 13.98 8.94
CA GLY A 59 22.50 14.94 7.96
C GLY A 59 22.68 14.40 6.54
N GLN A 60 22.71 13.07 6.36
CA GLN A 60 22.79 12.45 5.03
C GLN A 60 21.44 12.39 4.32
N THR A 61 21.46 12.05 3.04
CA THR A 61 20.29 12.02 2.17
C THR A 61 19.87 10.58 1.90
N ILE A 62 18.58 10.29 2.09
CA ILE A 62 17.92 9.14 1.50
C ILE A 62 17.23 9.56 0.20
N VAL A 63 17.14 8.64 -0.76
CA VAL A 63 16.48 8.90 -2.04
C VAL A 63 15.55 7.75 -2.40
N GLU A 64 14.40 8.07 -3.04
CA GLU A 64 13.44 7.08 -3.52
C GLU A 64 12.77 7.54 -4.82
N ALA A 65 12.33 6.57 -5.61
CA ALA A 65 11.49 6.76 -6.78
C ALA A 65 10.04 6.40 -6.42
N THR A 66 9.21 7.41 -6.23
CA THR A 66 7.79 7.20 -5.89
C THR A 66 6.98 8.46 -6.08
N ALA A 67 5.76 8.32 -6.58
CA ALA A 67 4.76 9.39 -6.62
C ALA A 67 3.65 9.18 -5.58
N GLY A 68 3.83 8.21 -4.69
CA GLY A 68 2.76 7.75 -3.79
C GLY A 68 3.13 7.77 -2.31
N ASN A 69 2.38 6.99 -1.56
CA ASN A 69 2.44 6.93 -0.09
C ASN A 69 3.82 6.59 0.48
N THR A 70 4.66 5.85 -0.26
CA THR A 70 6.02 5.51 0.20
C THR A 70 6.88 6.76 0.42
N GLY A 71 6.76 7.77 -0.47
CA GLY A 71 7.46 9.04 -0.30
C GLY A 71 7.03 9.79 0.96
N ILE A 72 5.75 9.74 1.30
CA ILE A 72 5.21 10.33 2.54
C ILE A 72 5.80 9.64 3.77
N GLY A 73 5.75 8.30 3.81
CA GLY A 73 6.31 7.52 4.92
C GLY A 73 7.81 7.74 5.09
N LEU A 74 8.57 7.81 3.99
CA LEU A 74 10.02 8.10 4.02
C LEU A 74 10.32 9.52 4.51
N ALA A 75 9.52 10.53 4.10
CA ALA A 75 9.68 11.90 4.56
C ALA A 75 9.46 12.02 6.07
N ILE A 76 8.43 11.36 6.61
CA ILE A 76 8.17 11.31 8.07
C ILE A 76 9.36 10.68 8.80
N ALA A 77 9.85 9.54 8.32
CA ALA A 77 10.97 8.84 8.94
C ALA A 77 12.28 9.64 8.81
N ALA A 78 12.52 10.27 7.67
CA ALA A 78 13.68 11.16 7.47
C ALA A 78 13.70 12.31 8.48
N ASN A 79 12.57 12.99 8.67
CA ASN A 79 12.43 14.07 9.64
C ASN A 79 12.74 13.60 11.06
N ARG A 80 12.23 12.43 11.45
CA ARG A 80 12.48 11.85 12.79
C ARG A 80 13.97 11.62 13.05
N HIS A 81 14.72 11.22 12.04
CA HIS A 81 16.14 10.85 12.15
C HIS A 81 17.10 11.93 11.62
N HIS A 82 16.60 13.16 11.40
CA HIS A 82 17.41 14.28 10.89
C HIS A 82 18.13 13.96 9.57
N LEU A 83 17.45 13.22 8.68
CA LEU A 83 17.91 12.92 7.32
C LEU A 83 17.30 13.90 6.32
N LYS A 84 17.93 14.06 5.18
CA LYS A 84 17.34 14.71 4.01
C LYS A 84 16.60 13.66 3.18
N CYS A 85 15.41 14.01 2.66
CA CYS A 85 14.61 13.11 1.85
C CYS A 85 14.53 13.68 0.42
N LYS A 86 15.06 12.95 -0.56
CA LYS A 86 14.98 13.26 -1.99
C LYS A 86 14.04 12.28 -2.68
N ILE A 87 13.05 12.79 -3.40
CA ILE A 87 12.05 11.97 -4.13
C ILE A 87 12.10 12.31 -5.61
N PHE A 88 12.09 11.27 -6.45
CA PHE A 88 11.85 11.37 -7.88
C PHE A 88 10.45 10.81 -8.18
N ALA A 89 9.58 11.65 -8.74
CA ALA A 89 8.18 11.33 -8.97
C ALA A 89 7.77 11.67 -10.41
N PRO A 90 7.27 10.73 -11.22
CA PRO A 90 6.78 11.04 -12.56
C PRO A 90 5.53 11.92 -12.49
N TYR A 91 5.32 12.73 -13.55
CA TYR A 91 4.05 13.42 -13.75
C TYR A 91 2.91 12.42 -14.00
N GLY A 92 1.66 12.86 -13.79
CA GLY A 92 0.45 12.04 -14.03
C GLY A 92 -0.12 11.33 -12.81
N PHE A 93 0.57 11.38 -11.66
CA PHE A 93 0.08 10.86 -10.39
C PHE A 93 -0.56 11.94 -9.50
N SER A 94 -1.15 11.54 -8.37
CA SER A 94 -1.84 12.41 -7.42
C SER A 94 -0.97 13.59 -6.96
N GLU A 95 -1.41 14.81 -7.25
CA GLU A 95 -0.74 16.04 -6.79
C GLU A 95 -0.90 16.23 -5.28
N GLU A 96 -1.97 15.70 -4.67
CA GLU A 96 -2.15 15.72 -3.22
C GLU A 96 -1.00 15.01 -2.50
N LYS A 97 -0.61 13.83 -2.99
CA LYS A 97 0.52 13.08 -2.41
C LYS A 97 1.84 13.83 -2.57
N ILE A 98 2.05 14.47 -3.72
CA ILE A 98 3.24 15.31 -3.97
C ILE A 98 3.27 16.49 -2.99
N ASN A 99 2.15 17.18 -2.82
CA ASN A 99 2.04 18.32 -1.90
C ASN A 99 2.27 17.91 -0.44
N ILE A 100 1.78 16.73 -0.02
CA ILE A 100 2.04 16.17 1.32
C ILE A 100 3.55 15.90 1.51
N MET A 101 4.23 15.30 0.53
CA MET A 101 5.68 15.07 0.60
C MET A 101 6.46 16.38 0.73
N ILE A 102 6.09 17.41 -0.04
CA ILE A 102 6.70 18.75 0.03
C ILE A 102 6.43 19.40 1.38
N ALA A 103 5.19 19.32 1.90
CA ALA A 103 4.84 19.85 3.22
C ALA A 103 5.64 19.18 4.36
N LEU A 104 6.01 17.92 4.18
CA LEU A 104 6.90 17.19 5.09
C LEU A 104 8.38 17.50 4.87
N GLY A 105 8.72 18.43 3.98
CA GLY A 105 10.10 18.88 3.74
C GLY A 105 10.91 17.99 2.78
N ALA A 106 10.28 17.06 2.08
CA ALA A 106 10.96 16.31 1.04
C ALA A 106 11.29 17.20 -0.17
N ASP A 107 12.49 17.03 -0.72
CA ASP A 107 12.89 17.63 -2.00
C ASP A 107 12.39 16.73 -3.14
N VAL A 108 11.31 17.14 -3.82
CA VAL A 108 10.66 16.37 -4.88
C VAL A 108 11.08 16.89 -6.25
N SER A 109 11.70 16.03 -7.06
CA SER A 109 11.94 16.27 -8.49
C SER A 109 10.93 15.50 -9.34
N ARG A 110 10.26 16.22 -10.25
CA ARG A 110 9.33 15.59 -11.20
C ARG A 110 10.11 15.02 -12.39
N THR A 111 9.78 13.80 -12.80
CA THR A 111 10.32 13.14 -13.99
C THR A 111 9.27 13.05 -15.09
N SER A 112 9.69 12.73 -16.33
CA SER A 112 8.78 12.64 -17.46
C SER A 112 7.68 11.60 -17.24
N GLN A 113 6.45 11.95 -17.61
CA GLN A 113 5.33 11.02 -17.61
C GLN A 113 5.54 9.85 -18.58
N SER A 114 6.15 10.12 -19.75
CA SER A 114 6.41 9.09 -20.77
C SER A 114 7.43 8.03 -20.35
N GLU A 115 8.32 8.35 -19.40
CA GLU A 115 9.28 7.39 -18.84
C GLU A 115 8.70 6.65 -17.62
N GLY A 116 7.59 7.14 -17.09
CA GLY A 116 6.88 6.52 -15.98
C GLY A 116 7.74 6.27 -14.74
N MET A 117 7.39 5.25 -13.98
CA MET A 117 8.12 4.88 -12.76
C MET A 117 9.55 4.39 -13.06
N HIS A 118 9.78 3.79 -14.23
CA HIS A 118 11.12 3.33 -14.61
C HIS A 118 12.11 4.50 -14.74
N GLY A 119 11.71 5.59 -15.39
CA GLY A 119 12.54 6.82 -15.50
C GLY A 119 12.84 7.42 -14.12
N ALA A 120 11.87 7.44 -13.21
CA ALA A 120 12.07 7.90 -11.83
C ALA A 120 13.08 7.01 -11.07
N GLN A 121 13.03 5.69 -11.24
CA GLN A 121 13.99 4.77 -10.64
C GLN A 121 15.41 4.99 -11.15
N LEU A 122 15.60 5.20 -12.46
CA LEU A 122 16.90 5.52 -13.03
C LEU A 122 17.44 6.85 -12.49
N ALA A 123 16.60 7.88 -12.38
CA ALA A 123 16.98 9.16 -11.81
C ALA A 123 17.39 9.05 -10.33
N ALA A 124 16.65 8.27 -9.54
CA ALA A 124 16.97 8.02 -8.13
C ALA A 124 18.31 7.28 -7.96
N ARG A 125 18.58 6.25 -8.76
CA ARG A 125 19.87 5.52 -8.76
C ARG A 125 21.03 6.45 -9.14
N SER A 126 20.90 7.20 -10.24
CA SER A 126 21.92 8.14 -10.67
C SER A 126 22.20 9.23 -9.64
N TYR A 127 21.15 9.72 -8.96
CA TYR A 127 21.32 10.68 -7.86
C TYR A 127 22.06 10.07 -6.69
N ALA A 128 21.70 8.83 -6.28
CA ALA A 128 22.38 8.12 -5.20
C ALA A 128 23.87 7.95 -5.47
N GLU A 129 24.25 7.50 -6.66
CA GLU A 129 25.63 7.31 -7.09
C GLU A 129 26.41 8.65 -7.12
N LYS A 130 25.80 9.68 -7.71
CA LYS A 130 26.47 10.98 -7.89
C LYS A 130 26.70 11.73 -6.60
N TYR A 131 25.77 11.65 -5.64
CA TYR A 131 25.80 12.46 -4.42
C TYR A 131 26.04 11.65 -3.14
N GLY A 132 26.29 10.34 -3.24
CA GLY A 132 26.48 9.48 -2.08
C GLY A 132 25.23 9.36 -1.21
N ALA A 133 24.04 9.49 -1.80
CA ALA A 133 22.77 9.29 -1.10
C ALA A 133 22.41 7.80 -1.04
N VAL A 134 21.58 7.42 -0.06
CA VAL A 134 21.15 6.02 0.10
C VAL A 134 19.83 5.81 -0.63
N TYR A 135 19.83 5.04 -1.70
CA TYR A 135 18.61 4.63 -2.40
C TYR A 135 17.88 3.57 -1.59
N MET A 136 16.64 3.88 -1.17
CA MET A 136 15.85 3.00 -0.29
C MET A 136 15.26 1.82 -1.04
N ASN A 137 14.96 1.99 -2.35
CA ASN A 137 14.60 0.96 -3.32
C ASN A 137 13.50 0.02 -2.86
N GLN A 138 12.30 0.58 -2.64
CA GLN A 138 11.13 -0.18 -2.17
C GLN A 138 10.79 -1.41 -3.01
N PHE A 139 11.18 -1.43 -4.28
CA PHE A 139 10.82 -2.51 -5.21
C PHE A 139 11.76 -3.72 -5.16
N GLU A 140 12.96 -3.58 -4.57
CA GLU A 140 13.97 -4.64 -4.54
C GLU A 140 14.51 -4.92 -3.13
N SER A 141 14.25 -4.05 -2.16
CA SER A 141 14.71 -4.23 -0.77
C SER A 141 13.89 -5.29 -0.04
N GLU A 142 14.52 -6.36 0.41
CA GLU A 142 13.88 -7.39 1.25
C GLU A 142 13.30 -6.83 2.57
N HIS A 143 13.78 -5.69 3.03
CA HIS A 143 13.18 -4.99 4.16
C HIS A 143 11.74 -4.52 3.88
N ASN A 144 11.29 -4.49 2.61
CA ASN A 144 9.91 -4.15 2.32
C ASN A 144 8.95 -5.23 2.84
N PRO A 145 9.00 -6.51 2.44
CA PRO A 145 8.15 -7.53 3.04
C PRO A 145 8.43 -7.75 4.53
N ASP A 146 9.67 -7.64 4.99
CA ASP A 146 10.03 -7.77 6.41
C ASP A 146 9.29 -6.76 7.29
N THR A 147 9.04 -5.54 6.78
CA THR A 147 8.25 -4.53 7.47
C THR A 147 6.93 -5.10 7.97
N TYR A 148 6.18 -5.75 7.09
CA TYR A 148 4.83 -6.24 7.38
C TYR A 148 4.82 -7.57 8.11
N PHE A 149 5.84 -8.39 7.90
CA PHE A 149 6.06 -9.60 8.66
C PHE A 149 6.23 -9.30 10.16
N HIS A 150 7.01 -8.24 10.49
CA HIS A 150 7.30 -7.86 11.87
C HIS A 150 6.30 -6.89 12.50
N THR A 151 5.36 -6.33 11.72
CA THR A 151 4.40 -5.34 12.23
C THR A 151 2.96 -5.75 11.98
N LEU A 152 2.49 -5.70 10.73
CA LEU A 152 1.08 -5.91 10.39
C LEU A 152 0.60 -7.32 10.71
N GLY A 153 1.38 -8.34 10.36
CA GLY A 153 1.04 -9.74 10.65
C GLY A 153 0.78 -10.00 12.15
N PRO A 154 1.72 -9.69 13.06
CA PRO A 154 1.52 -9.82 14.50
C PRO A 154 0.36 -9.01 15.06
N GLU A 155 0.13 -7.79 14.55
CA GLU A 155 -1.02 -6.97 14.99
C GLU A 155 -2.36 -7.65 14.69
N LEU A 156 -2.50 -8.28 13.53
CA LEU A 156 -3.74 -8.97 13.15
C LEU A 156 -4.05 -10.15 14.08
N THR A 157 -3.05 -11.01 14.33
CA THR A 157 -3.24 -12.19 15.21
C THR A 157 -3.38 -11.82 16.69
N SER A 158 -2.89 -10.64 17.09
CA SER A 158 -3.12 -10.13 18.45
C SER A 158 -4.50 -9.51 18.61
N ALA A 159 -5.10 -9.00 17.55
CA ALA A 159 -6.41 -8.34 17.57
C ALA A 159 -7.58 -9.32 17.45
N LEU A 160 -7.40 -10.45 16.75
CA LEU A 160 -8.42 -11.47 16.54
C LEU A 160 -7.90 -12.86 16.95
N GLN A 161 -8.74 -13.60 17.67
CA GLN A 161 -8.42 -14.98 18.08
C GLN A 161 -8.39 -15.95 16.89
N GLN A 162 -9.20 -15.68 15.87
CA GLN A 162 -9.29 -16.50 14.67
C GLN A 162 -9.32 -15.60 13.42
N ILE A 163 -8.47 -15.91 12.47
CA ILE A 163 -8.43 -15.37 11.13
C ILE A 163 -8.34 -16.56 10.18
N ASP A 164 -9.33 -16.72 9.31
CA ASP A 164 -9.34 -17.82 8.35
C ASP A 164 -8.78 -17.34 6.99
N TYR A 165 -9.08 -16.08 6.63
CA TYR A 165 -8.76 -15.52 5.33
C TYR A 165 -8.17 -14.11 5.44
N PHE A 166 -7.15 -13.86 4.65
CA PHE A 166 -6.52 -12.55 4.50
C PHE A 166 -6.64 -12.08 3.06
N VAL A 167 -7.06 -10.83 2.87
CA VAL A 167 -7.24 -10.22 1.54
C VAL A 167 -6.49 -8.89 1.49
N ALA A 168 -5.62 -8.71 0.48
CA ALA A 168 -4.94 -7.43 0.29
C ALA A 168 -4.58 -7.19 -1.17
N GLY A 169 -4.59 -5.91 -1.56
CA GLY A 169 -4.15 -5.46 -2.87
C GLY A 169 -2.63 -5.56 -3.02
N ILE A 170 -2.17 -5.84 -4.24
CA ILE A 170 -0.76 -5.97 -4.59
C ILE A 170 -0.32 -4.83 -5.51
N GLY A 171 0.65 -4.03 -5.02
CA GLY A 171 1.45 -3.11 -5.83
C GLY A 171 2.90 -3.61 -5.87
N SER A 172 3.79 -3.11 -5.00
CA SER A 172 5.18 -3.62 -4.89
C SER A 172 5.26 -5.07 -4.40
N GLY A 173 4.16 -5.61 -3.87
CA GLY A 173 4.08 -6.95 -3.29
C GLY A 173 4.46 -7.02 -1.81
N GLY A 174 5.13 -6.01 -1.26
CA GLY A 174 5.67 -6.08 0.11
C GLY A 174 4.62 -6.27 1.19
N THR A 175 3.53 -5.49 1.18
CA THR A 175 2.47 -5.56 2.19
C THR A 175 1.84 -6.94 2.23
N PHE A 176 1.41 -7.45 1.08
CA PHE A 176 0.83 -8.79 0.98
C PHE A 176 1.82 -9.86 1.41
N THR A 177 3.02 -9.87 0.80
CA THR A 177 4.01 -10.92 1.01
C THR A 177 4.45 -11.01 2.48
N GLY A 178 4.80 -9.88 3.09
CA GLY A 178 5.24 -9.89 4.49
C GLY A 178 4.14 -10.34 5.45
N THR A 179 2.93 -9.83 5.27
CA THR A 179 1.77 -10.24 6.08
C THR A 179 1.42 -11.70 5.85
N ALA A 180 1.40 -12.17 4.59
CA ALA A 180 1.10 -13.56 4.27
C ALA A 180 2.17 -14.53 4.78
N ARG A 181 3.48 -14.20 4.69
CA ARG A 181 4.56 -14.99 5.31
C ARG A 181 4.31 -15.24 6.81
N TYR A 182 3.81 -14.23 7.52
CA TYR A 182 3.48 -14.35 8.93
C TYR A 182 2.19 -15.17 9.14
N LEU A 183 1.11 -14.83 8.45
CA LEU A 183 -0.21 -15.44 8.63
C LEU A 183 -0.25 -16.91 8.18
N LYS A 184 0.57 -17.33 7.22
CA LYS A 184 0.71 -18.74 6.83
C LYS A 184 1.22 -19.62 7.97
N GLN A 185 1.96 -19.08 8.94
CA GLN A 185 2.37 -19.80 10.15
C GLN A 185 1.17 -20.08 11.08
N HIS A 186 0.06 -19.37 10.88
CA HIS A 186 -1.20 -19.51 11.58
C HIS A 186 -2.29 -20.17 10.72
N HIS A 187 -1.90 -20.83 9.61
CA HIS A 187 -2.80 -21.56 8.69
C HIS A 187 -3.85 -20.69 7.98
N VAL A 188 -3.63 -19.37 7.88
CA VAL A 188 -4.53 -18.44 7.19
C VAL A 188 -4.39 -18.58 5.67
N GLN A 189 -5.50 -18.60 4.95
CA GLN A 189 -5.51 -18.53 3.50
C GLN A 189 -5.39 -17.06 3.05
N CYS A 190 -4.52 -16.79 2.06
CA CYS A 190 -4.15 -15.43 1.65
C CYS A 190 -4.51 -15.18 0.19
N TYR A 191 -5.41 -14.24 -0.05
CA TYR A 191 -5.91 -13.89 -1.36
C TYR A 191 -5.43 -12.51 -1.80
N ALA A 192 -4.87 -12.47 -2.99
CA ALA A 192 -4.38 -11.24 -3.60
C ALA A 192 -5.50 -10.52 -4.36
N VAL A 193 -5.40 -9.20 -4.42
CA VAL A 193 -6.29 -8.36 -5.24
C VAL A 193 -5.44 -7.51 -6.17
N GLU A 194 -5.85 -7.47 -7.44
CA GLU A 194 -5.31 -6.58 -8.46
C GLU A 194 -6.43 -5.85 -9.20
N PRO A 195 -6.17 -4.68 -9.79
CA PRO A 195 -7.12 -4.07 -10.72
C PRO A 195 -7.09 -4.80 -12.07
N GLU A 196 -8.18 -4.75 -12.83
CA GLU A 196 -8.19 -5.13 -14.24
C GLU A 196 -7.15 -4.28 -14.98
N GLY A 197 -6.35 -4.90 -15.85
CA GLY A 197 -5.17 -4.26 -16.47
C GLY A 197 -3.84 -4.57 -15.79
N SER A 198 -3.85 -5.16 -14.60
CA SER A 198 -2.67 -5.77 -13.97
C SER A 198 -2.48 -7.22 -14.47
N VAL A 199 -1.26 -7.77 -14.31
CA VAL A 199 -0.88 -9.04 -14.96
C VAL A 199 -0.74 -10.22 -14.00
N LEU A 200 -1.09 -10.10 -12.72
CA LEU A 200 -0.86 -11.18 -11.75
C LEU A 200 -1.74 -12.40 -12.00
N ASN A 201 -2.95 -12.19 -12.52
CA ASN A 201 -3.92 -13.22 -12.86
C ASN A 201 -3.96 -13.49 -14.39
N GLU A 202 -2.81 -13.30 -15.06
CA GLU A 202 -2.61 -13.60 -16.48
C GLU A 202 -3.49 -12.79 -17.46
N GLY A 203 -4.05 -11.65 -17.00
CA GLY A 203 -4.77 -10.71 -17.84
C GLY A 203 -3.84 -9.85 -18.72
N PRO A 204 -4.37 -9.22 -19.78
CA PRO A 204 -3.60 -8.26 -20.57
C PRO A 204 -3.30 -7.00 -19.76
N ALA A 205 -2.06 -6.47 -19.89
CA ALA A 205 -1.70 -5.21 -19.27
C ALA A 205 -2.38 -4.03 -19.99
N HIS A 206 -3.10 -3.19 -19.23
CA HIS A 206 -3.64 -1.91 -19.70
C HIS A 206 -3.78 -0.92 -18.54
N ALA A 207 -4.07 0.34 -18.86
CA ALA A 207 -4.27 1.37 -17.85
C ALA A 207 -5.50 1.08 -16.96
N HIS A 208 -5.44 1.52 -15.71
CA HIS A 208 -6.52 1.46 -14.72
C HIS A 208 -6.43 2.68 -13.79
N ASP A 209 -7.56 3.06 -13.17
CA ASP A 209 -7.67 4.23 -12.29
C ASP A 209 -7.46 3.89 -10.80
N THR A 210 -7.49 2.61 -10.43
CA THR A 210 -7.21 2.18 -9.07
C THR A 210 -5.73 2.39 -8.74
N GLU A 211 -5.44 3.33 -7.84
CA GLU A 211 -4.06 3.67 -7.45
C GLU A 211 -3.53 2.83 -6.29
N GLY A 212 -2.20 2.63 -6.29
CA GLY A 212 -1.47 2.00 -5.18
C GLY A 212 -1.37 0.49 -5.26
N ILE A 213 -2.13 -0.14 -6.13
CA ILE A 213 -2.07 -1.56 -6.50
C ILE A 213 -2.03 -1.70 -8.02
N GLY A 214 -1.72 -2.90 -8.50
CA GLY A 214 -1.50 -3.20 -9.92
C GLY A 214 -0.01 -3.30 -10.24
N SER A 215 0.31 -4.17 -11.19
CA SER A 215 1.68 -4.43 -11.62
C SER A 215 1.72 -4.86 -13.09
N GLU A 216 2.72 -4.37 -13.83
CA GLU A 216 3.01 -4.78 -15.21
C GLU A 216 3.82 -6.07 -15.29
N LYS A 217 4.31 -6.57 -14.17
CA LYS A 217 5.07 -7.81 -14.03
C LYS A 217 4.88 -8.42 -12.65
N TRP A 218 5.15 -9.70 -12.52
CA TRP A 218 5.13 -10.36 -11.21
C TRP A 218 6.13 -9.70 -10.25
N PRO A 219 5.68 -9.16 -9.09
CA PRO A 219 6.59 -8.52 -8.14
C PRO A 219 7.62 -9.50 -7.61
N ILE A 220 8.87 -9.05 -7.43
CA ILE A 220 9.98 -9.93 -7.02
C ILE A 220 9.78 -10.55 -5.63
N PHE A 221 9.05 -9.85 -4.74
CA PHE A 221 8.78 -10.34 -3.40
C PHE A 221 7.65 -11.37 -3.36
N LEU A 222 6.76 -11.37 -4.36
CA LEU A 222 5.55 -12.16 -4.32
C LEU A 222 5.83 -13.64 -4.59
N GLU A 223 5.83 -14.43 -3.53
CA GLU A 223 6.00 -15.86 -3.61
C GLU A 223 4.68 -16.56 -3.96
N ARG A 224 4.63 -17.30 -5.07
CA ARG A 224 3.41 -18.01 -5.52
C ARG A 224 2.79 -18.89 -4.43
N ARG A 225 3.62 -19.54 -3.59
CA ARG A 225 3.16 -20.41 -2.48
C ARG A 225 2.39 -19.68 -1.38
N LEU A 226 2.48 -18.34 -1.32
CA LEU A 226 1.73 -17.53 -0.34
C LEU A 226 0.34 -17.15 -0.84
N VAL A 227 0.06 -17.33 -2.13
CA VAL A 227 -1.16 -16.87 -2.79
C VAL A 227 -2.10 -18.06 -2.99
N ASP A 228 -3.22 -18.11 -2.26
CA ASP A 228 -4.25 -19.14 -2.41
C ASP A 228 -5.24 -18.80 -3.54
N GLY A 229 -5.31 -17.54 -3.95
CA GLY A 229 -6.09 -17.07 -5.09
C GLY A 229 -5.86 -15.60 -5.38
N ILE A 230 -6.26 -15.16 -6.57
CA ILE A 230 -6.15 -13.77 -7.04
C ILE A 230 -7.52 -13.33 -7.54
N PHE A 231 -7.97 -12.16 -7.09
CA PHE A 231 -9.17 -11.50 -7.60
C PHE A 231 -8.76 -10.29 -8.45
N THR A 232 -9.13 -10.30 -9.71
CA THR A 232 -9.02 -9.16 -10.63
C THR A 232 -10.29 -8.34 -10.55
N ILE A 233 -10.18 -7.05 -10.20
CA ILE A 233 -11.30 -6.17 -9.87
C ILE A 233 -11.34 -5.01 -10.86
N LYS A 234 -12.52 -4.73 -11.41
CA LYS A 234 -12.76 -3.57 -12.27
C LYS A 234 -12.76 -2.28 -11.47
N ASP A 235 -12.26 -1.20 -12.07
CA ASP A 235 -12.26 0.13 -11.44
C ASP A 235 -13.67 0.54 -11.00
N GLN A 236 -14.68 0.31 -11.84
CA GLN A 236 -16.07 0.61 -11.51
C GLN A 236 -16.54 -0.04 -10.20
N ASP A 237 -16.16 -1.32 -9.96
CA ASP A 237 -16.50 -2.03 -8.73
C ASP A 237 -15.72 -1.47 -7.53
N ALA A 238 -14.42 -1.17 -7.72
CA ALA A 238 -13.59 -0.58 -6.68
C ALA A 238 -14.14 0.78 -6.22
N PHE A 239 -14.43 1.69 -7.14
CA PHE A 239 -14.93 3.03 -6.81
C PHE A 239 -16.37 3.01 -6.27
N ARG A 240 -17.23 2.11 -6.75
CA ARG A 240 -18.56 1.88 -6.16
C ARG A 240 -18.45 1.47 -4.68
N ASN A 241 -17.49 0.61 -4.34
CA ASN A 241 -17.25 0.19 -2.97
C ASN A 241 -16.68 1.31 -2.10
N VAL A 242 -15.84 2.20 -2.65
CA VAL A 242 -15.38 3.41 -1.91
C VAL A 242 -16.58 4.24 -1.46
N LYS A 243 -17.53 4.51 -2.36
CA LYS A 243 -18.76 5.26 -2.05
C LYS A 243 -19.65 4.50 -1.05
N SER A 244 -19.79 3.19 -1.24
CA SER A 244 -20.57 2.33 -0.35
C SER A 244 -20.00 2.28 1.07
N LEU A 245 -18.68 2.18 1.22
CA LEU A 245 -17.99 2.25 2.53
C LEU A 245 -18.22 3.58 3.24
N ALA A 246 -18.18 4.68 2.49
CA ALA A 246 -18.46 6.00 3.06
C ALA A 246 -19.89 6.12 3.59
N ILE A 247 -20.88 5.59 2.86
CA ILE A 247 -22.30 5.68 3.22
C ILE A 247 -22.65 4.71 4.36
N ASN A 248 -22.22 3.46 4.28
CA ASN A 248 -22.70 2.39 5.15
C ASN A 248 -21.84 2.18 6.39
N GLU A 249 -20.53 2.51 6.33
CA GLU A 249 -19.57 2.28 7.43
C GLU A 249 -18.94 3.60 7.93
N GLY A 250 -19.17 4.72 7.26
CA GLY A 250 -18.52 6.00 7.58
C GLY A 250 -17.01 6.00 7.31
N LEU A 251 -16.52 5.08 6.47
CA LEU A 251 -15.10 4.93 6.16
C LEU A 251 -14.74 5.64 4.86
N LEU A 252 -13.85 6.63 4.97
CA LEU A 252 -13.34 7.41 3.83
C LEU A 252 -11.99 6.84 3.39
N VAL A 253 -12.01 5.97 2.38
CA VAL A 253 -10.85 5.15 1.96
C VAL A 253 -10.46 5.39 0.50
N GLY A 254 -9.24 4.99 0.12
CA GLY A 254 -8.76 5.05 -1.25
C GLY A 254 -9.33 3.94 -2.16
N SER A 255 -9.12 4.07 -3.48
CA SER A 255 -9.63 3.13 -4.50
C SER A 255 -9.13 1.69 -4.30
N SER A 256 -7.88 1.51 -3.89
CA SER A 256 -7.34 0.18 -3.56
C SER A 256 -8.05 -0.52 -2.40
N SER A 257 -8.62 0.24 -1.46
CA SER A 257 -9.46 -0.30 -0.39
C SER A 257 -10.80 -0.79 -0.91
N GLY A 258 -11.40 -0.05 -1.85
CA GLY A 258 -12.62 -0.47 -2.54
C GLY A 258 -12.42 -1.75 -3.36
N ALA A 259 -11.28 -1.86 -4.06
CA ALA A 259 -10.89 -3.07 -4.77
C ALA A 259 -10.68 -4.25 -3.78
N ALA A 260 -9.97 -4.01 -2.67
CA ALA A 260 -9.75 -5.03 -1.66
C ALA A 260 -11.06 -5.52 -1.02
N LEU A 261 -12.01 -4.61 -0.75
CA LEU A 261 -13.35 -4.98 -0.30
C LEU A 261 -14.07 -5.86 -1.33
N GLN A 262 -14.02 -5.52 -2.64
CA GLN A 262 -14.64 -6.35 -3.66
C GLN A 262 -14.05 -7.76 -3.69
N GLY A 263 -12.71 -7.87 -3.54
CA GLY A 263 -12.05 -9.17 -3.40
C GLY A 263 -12.55 -9.96 -2.19
N ALA A 264 -12.73 -9.29 -1.04
CA ALA A 264 -13.28 -9.91 0.17
C ALA A 264 -14.74 -10.35 -0.01
N LEU A 265 -15.56 -9.57 -0.73
CA LEU A 265 -16.95 -9.93 -1.06
C LEU A 265 -17.02 -11.11 -2.03
N ASN A 266 -16.16 -11.15 -3.05
CA ASN A 266 -16.06 -12.28 -3.97
C ASN A 266 -15.63 -13.55 -3.25
N LEU A 267 -14.72 -13.45 -2.28
CA LEU A 267 -14.34 -14.57 -1.42
C LEU A 267 -15.51 -15.00 -0.52
N LYS A 268 -16.16 -14.05 0.17
CA LYS A 268 -17.32 -14.31 1.04
C LYS A 268 -18.40 -15.12 0.32
N ALA A 269 -18.69 -14.80 -0.94
CA ALA A 269 -19.69 -15.51 -1.74
C ALA A 269 -19.37 -17.01 -1.97
N GLN A 270 -18.13 -17.42 -1.74
CA GLN A 270 -17.65 -18.81 -1.91
C GLN A 270 -17.58 -19.56 -0.58
N LEU A 271 -17.79 -18.88 0.56
CA LEU A 271 -17.62 -19.43 1.89
C LEU A 271 -18.94 -19.81 2.55
N SER A 272 -18.92 -20.87 3.35
CA SER A 272 -20.01 -21.25 4.26
C SER A 272 -19.93 -20.55 5.61
N GLU A 273 -18.70 -20.27 6.08
CA GLU A 273 -18.39 -19.58 7.34
C GLU A 273 -16.93 -19.10 7.35
N GLY A 274 -16.58 -18.20 8.25
CA GLY A 274 -15.21 -17.80 8.51
C GLY A 274 -15.02 -16.30 8.76
N THR A 275 -13.79 -15.95 9.13
CA THR A 275 -13.34 -14.58 9.41
C THR A 275 -12.36 -14.13 8.34
N ILE A 276 -12.74 -13.09 7.61
CA ILE A 276 -11.92 -12.44 6.59
C ILE A 276 -11.32 -11.16 7.18
N VAL A 277 -10.03 -10.97 7.03
CA VAL A 277 -9.36 -9.69 7.28
C VAL A 277 -8.95 -9.07 5.96
N VAL A 278 -9.37 -7.84 5.71
CA VAL A 278 -9.01 -7.06 4.52
C VAL A 278 -8.19 -5.83 4.91
N VAL A 279 -7.16 -5.47 4.13
CA VAL A 279 -6.35 -4.26 4.37
C VAL A 279 -6.90 -3.10 3.56
N PHE A 280 -7.17 -1.97 4.25
CA PHE A 280 -7.48 -0.68 3.64
C PHE A 280 -6.24 0.22 3.74
N PRO A 281 -5.48 0.36 2.62
CA PRO A 281 -4.12 0.91 2.67
C PRO A 281 -4.03 2.39 2.99
N ASP A 282 -5.02 3.21 2.57
CA ASP A 282 -5.01 4.67 2.74
C ASP A 282 -6.41 5.30 2.70
N GLY A 283 -6.46 6.60 2.92
CA GLY A 283 -7.68 7.41 2.93
C GLY A 283 -7.99 8.07 1.58
N SER A 284 -9.23 8.56 1.44
CA SER A 284 -9.73 9.25 0.24
C SER A 284 -9.16 10.66 0.04
N ASP A 285 -8.65 11.29 1.09
CA ASP A 285 -8.15 12.67 1.11
C ASP A 285 -7.06 12.95 0.07
N ARG A 286 -6.34 11.92 -0.35
CA ARG A 286 -5.26 11.98 -1.34
C ARG A 286 -5.70 11.66 -2.77
N TYR A 287 -7.03 11.64 -3.03
CA TYR A 287 -7.64 11.34 -4.33
C TYR A 287 -8.82 12.25 -4.67
N MET A 288 -9.01 13.34 -3.92
CA MET A 288 -10.18 14.22 -4.06
C MET A 288 -10.23 14.89 -5.43
N SER A 289 -9.09 15.27 -5.99
CA SER A 289 -8.99 15.83 -7.34
C SER A 289 -9.40 14.85 -8.44
N LYS A 290 -9.39 13.55 -8.15
CA LYS A 290 -9.82 12.47 -9.04
C LYS A 290 -11.28 12.06 -8.85
N GLN A 291 -12.06 12.85 -8.13
CA GLN A 291 -13.49 12.62 -7.89
C GLN A 291 -13.83 11.22 -7.37
N ILE A 292 -13.01 10.72 -6.43
CA ILE A 292 -13.04 9.33 -5.93
C ILE A 292 -14.43 8.81 -5.51
N PHE A 293 -15.36 9.70 -5.13
CA PHE A 293 -16.74 9.34 -4.76
C PHE A 293 -17.76 9.47 -5.90
N ASN A 294 -17.35 10.06 -7.03
CA ASN A 294 -18.19 10.28 -8.22
C ASN A 294 -17.42 9.84 -9.47
N TYR A 295 -16.87 8.64 -9.39
CA TYR A 295 -16.09 8.05 -10.47
C TYR A 295 -16.92 7.87 -11.73
N GLU A 296 -16.41 8.37 -12.84
CA GLU A 296 -16.85 8.09 -14.20
C GLU A 296 -15.73 7.32 -14.89
N GLU A 297 -16.05 6.19 -15.48
CA GLU A 297 -15.08 5.33 -16.14
C GLU A 297 -14.41 6.08 -17.29
N ASN A 298 -13.07 6.09 -17.31
CA ASN A 298 -12.35 6.64 -18.44
C ASN A 298 -12.31 5.60 -19.57
N ASP A 299 -12.70 6.01 -20.78
CA ASP A 299 -12.49 5.19 -21.98
C ASP A 299 -10.99 5.21 -22.32
N TYR A 300 -10.28 4.18 -21.88
CA TYR A 300 -8.91 3.95 -22.32
C TYR A 300 -8.94 3.24 -23.68
N GLU A 301 -8.87 4.03 -24.78
CA GLU A 301 -8.63 3.50 -26.13
C GLU A 301 -7.18 3.03 -26.33
#